data_f25737404bb4f5b92921ae6a20006848
#
_entry.id   f25737404bb4f5b92921ae6a20006848
#
_cell.length_a   1.000
_cell.length_b   1.000
_cell.length_c   1.000
_cell.angle_alpha   90.00
_cell.angle_beta   90.00
_cell.angle_gamma   90.00
#
_symmetry.space_group_name_H-M   'P 1'
#
loop_
_entity.id
_entity.type
_entity.pdbx_description
1 polymer ?
#
loop_
_entity_poly.entity_id
_entity_poly.type
_entity_poly.pdbx_seq_one_letter_code
_entity_poly.pdbx_strand_id
1 'polypeptide(L)'
;MEDIIKDEFFGEVKYKPNIGSWVGITDAPLYNSEGNLKLVVQDLEKEGILDIQREAYKTYLQNANKYKEIAVDYLLDYYKWNYEYIANEVSGVTEKDHKDVVTETQLFEFMTLWYLFICRDGSFGYAFGCCWDVDNGLAVLLSEEEPRIISRTQLKNLHKINDDDLGLLVHYGKNTWKGWKKHSLFGKNEHLEIELEGSVEEGITEAQQKAYVTYQQQKDAYFMQLTEVLLAANAESTQTIQPKTLYIDREGNMGWICYTNWDASYVGALFTGENILLVTDYQLKNMGEYGLVDDKVCGKLLIDNTFAGRIEIRSFLGKIQTFYLDFQLEDGKLTKEQRNAYKKYLNKNPKFWENIKDVMLDYYLCIYEDMVEFIDVPEGLEIENVTRDNVLNIVDFDRIYFTYDGRGCFLGECPIGEEGGIGFEFTDGEIEIIDPIEIL
;
A
#
# COMPACT_ATOMS: atom_id res chain seq x y z
N MET A 1 -8.54 -25.41 -36.14
CA MET A 1 -8.67 -26.74 -35.51
C MET A 1 -8.12 -26.58 -34.11
N GLU A 2 -8.87 -26.98 -33.10
CA GLU A 2 -8.33 -26.91 -31.71
C GLU A 2 -7.42 -28.10 -31.53
N ASP A 3 -6.18 -27.85 -31.10
CA ASP A 3 -5.21 -28.94 -30.84
C ASP A 3 -5.60 -29.61 -29.52
N ILE A 4 -5.92 -30.88 -29.62
CA ILE A 4 -6.25 -31.76 -28.47
C ILE A 4 -5.21 -32.86 -28.46
N ILE A 5 -4.60 -33.11 -27.29
CA ILE A 5 -3.73 -34.24 -27.07
C ILE A 5 -4.26 -35.09 -25.91
N LYS A 6 -3.96 -36.37 -25.95
CA LYS A 6 -4.23 -37.29 -24.84
C LYS A 6 -2.87 -37.68 -24.23
N ASP A 7 -2.54 -36.97 -23.13
CA ASP A 7 -1.34 -37.24 -22.36
C ASP A 7 -1.59 -38.33 -21.32
N GLU A 8 -0.61 -39.17 -21.03
CA GLU A 8 -0.77 -40.28 -20.10
C GLU A 8 -0.97 -39.85 -18.66
N PHE A 9 -0.45 -38.67 -18.27
CA PHE A 9 -0.56 -38.11 -16.91
C PHE A 9 -1.70 -37.08 -16.79
N PHE A 10 -1.82 -36.18 -17.77
CA PHE A 10 -2.79 -35.08 -17.76
C PHE A 10 -4.15 -35.45 -18.34
N GLY A 11 -4.26 -36.64 -18.96
CA GLY A 11 -5.46 -37.04 -19.66
C GLY A 11 -5.68 -36.24 -20.96
N GLU A 12 -6.94 -35.94 -21.28
CA GLU A 12 -7.26 -35.10 -22.44
C GLU A 12 -7.06 -33.63 -22.10
N VAL A 13 -6.15 -32.96 -22.81
CA VAL A 13 -5.89 -31.53 -22.67
C VAL A 13 -5.97 -30.83 -24.02
N LYS A 14 -6.46 -29.58 -23.98
CA LYS A 14 -6.71 -28.76 -25.16
C LYS A 14 -5.86 -27.51 -25.12
N TYR A 15 -5.11 -27.24 -26.19
CA TYR A 15 -4.32 -26.02 -26.29
C TYR A 15 -5.19 -24.77 -26.46
N LYS A 16 -4.89 -23.73 -25.67
CA LYS A 16 -5.54 -22.43 -25.70
C LYS A 16 -4.51 -21.35 -26.06
N PRO A 17 -4.46 -20.94 -27.35
CA PRO A 17 -3.44 -19.99 -27.84
C PRO A 17 -3.45 -18.65 -27.11
N ASN A 18 -4.63 -18.17 -26.71
CA ASN A 18 -4.79 -16.89 -26.01
C ASN A 18 -4.16 -16.82 -24.62
N ILE A 19 -3.82 -17.97 -24.04
CA ILE A 19 -3.13 -18.06 -22.74
C ILE A 19 -1.82 -18.86 -22.83
N GLY A 20 -1.42 -19.32 -24.03
CA GLY A 20 -0.20 -20.10 -24.23
C GLY A 20 -0.12 -21.34 -23.33
N SER A 21 -1.20 -22.13 -23.24
CA SER A 21 -1.27 -23.22 -22.28
C SER A 21 -2.19 -24.35 -22.73
N TRP A 22 -1.88 -25.55 -22.28
CA TRP A 22 -2.79 -26.70 -22.33
C TRP A 22 -3.77 -26.67 -21.15
N VAL A 23 -5.02 -26.90 -21.41
CA VAL A 23 -6.09 -26.86 -20.41
C VAL A 23 -6.80 -28.20 -20.34
N GLY A 24 -6.90 -28.74 -19.16
CA GLY A 24 -7.61 -29.98 -18.82
C GLY A 24 -8.39 -29.87 -17.52
N ILE A 25 -8.73 -31.02 -16.98
CA ILE A 25 -9.42 -31.18 -15.70
C ILE A 25 -8.62 -32.18 -14.87
N THR A 26 -8.51 -31.91 -13.58
CA THR A 26 -7.93 -32.83 -12.60
C THR A 26 -8.94 -33.16 -11.50
N ASP A 27 -8.89 -34.38 -11.00
CA ASP A 27 -9.75 -34.87 -9.91
C ASP A 27 -9.24 -34.48 -8.52
N ALA A 28 -8.48 -33.38 -8.42
CA ALA A 28 -7.90 -32.98 -7.15
C ALA A 28 -8.98 -32.66 -6.09
N PRO A 29 -8.85 -33.18 -4.86
CA PRO A 29 -9.81 -32.95 -3.78
C PRO A 29 -9.63 -31.54 -3.24
N LEU A 30 -10.48 -30.58 -3.65
CA LEU A 30 -10.34 -29.20 -3.20
C LEU A 30 -11.68 -28.49 -2.94
N TYR A 31 -11.75 -27.88 -1.77
CA TYR A 31 -12.59 -26.75 -1.38
C TYR A 31 -13.98 -26.68 -2.02
N ASN A 32 -14.96 -27.41 -1.52
CA ASN A 32 -16.37 -27.36 -1.96
C ASN A 32 -16.62 -27.46 -3.48
N SER A 33 -15.58 -27.68 -4.29
CA SER A 33 -15.75 -28.03 -5.70
C SER A 33 -16.13 -29.52 -5.79
N GLU A 34 -17.21 -29.83 -6.50
CA GLU A 34 -17.64 -31.21 -6.78
C GLU A 34 -16.62 -31.97 -7.66
N GLY A 35 -15.36 -32.07 -7.21
CA GLY A 35 -14.35 -32.97 -7.76
C GLY A 35 -13.59 -32.55 -9.01
N ASN A 36 -13.95 -31.46 -9.70
CA ASN A 36 -13.33 -31.10 -10.99
C ASN A 36 -12.61 -29.76 -10.92
N LEU A 37 -11.29 -29.78 -10.64
CA LEU A 37 -10.47 -28.59 -10.72
C LEU A 37 -9.93 -28.41 -12.14
N LYS A 38 -9.99 -27.20 -12.67
CA LYS A 38 -9.34 -26.84 -13.93
C LYS A 38 -7.83 -26.99 -13.77
N LEU A 39 -7.19 -27.65 -14.72
CA LEU A 39 -5.73 -27.80 -14.83
C LEU A 39 -5.23 -26.94 -15.98
N VAL A 40 -4.19 -26.17 -15.74
CA VAL A 40 -3.51 -25.34 -16.75
C VAL A 40 -2.01 -25.68 -16.78
N VAL A 41 -1.52 -26.13 -17.92
CA VAL A 41 -0.12 -26.49 -18.12
C VAL A 41 0.49 -25.49 -19.12
N GLN A 42 1.47 -24.71 -18.69
CA GLN A 42 2.07 -23.65 -19.48
C GLN A 42 2.86 -24.18 -20.67
N ASP A 43 2.62 -23.61 -21.86
CA ASP A 43 3.35 -23.91 -23.10
C ASP A 43 3.25 -22.74 -24.07
N LEU A 44 3.99 -21.67 -23.79
CA LEU A 44 3.91 -20.40 -24.51
C LEU A 44 4.28 -20.52 -26.00
N GLU A 45 5.25 -21.38 -26.30
CA GLU A 45 5.80 -21.55 -27.65
C GLU A 45 5.17 -22.72 -28.41
N LYS A 46 4.22 -23.43 -27.78
CA LYS A 46 3.53 -24.58 -28.35
C LYS A 46 4.48 -25.74 -28.73
N GLU A 47 5.48 -25.97 -27.89
CA GLU A 47 6.44 -27.06 -28.07
C GLU A 47 5.95 -28.41 -27.50
N GLY A 48 4.83 -28.40 -26.78
CA GLY A 48 4.25 -29.56 -26.11
C GLY A 48 4.57 -29.60 -24.61
N ILE A 49 3.97 -30.56 -23.94
CA ILE A 49 4.13 -30.76 -22.50
C ILE A 49 5.48 -31.44 -22.22
N LEU A 50 6.25 -30.89 -21.30
CA LEU A 50 7.57 -31.35 -20.91
C LEU A 50 7.51 -32.46 -19.84
N ASP A 51 8.54 -33.29 -19.77
CA ASP A 51 8.64 -34.35 -18.74
C ASP A 51 8.73 -33.75 -17.33
N ILE A 52 9.40 -32.60 -17.16
CA ILE A 52 9.47 -31.91 -15.86
C ILE A 52 8.08 -31.49 -15.38
N GLN A 53 7.19 -31.08 -16.28
CA GLN A 53 5.80 -30.74 -15.94
C GLN A 53 4.99 -32.00 -15.57
N ARG A 54 5.26 -33.15 -16.23
CA ARG A 54 4.65 -34.43 -15.89
C ARG A 54 5.05 -34.89 -14.48
N GLU A 55 6.35 -34.82 -14.17
CA GLU A 55 6.85 -35.17 -12.83
C GLU A 55 6.32 -34.21 -11.75
N ALA A 56 6.21 -32.92 -12.04
CA ALA A 56 5.58 -31.95 -11.15
C ALA A 56 4.11 -32.32 -10.84
N TYR A 57 3.35 -32.66 -11.87
CA TYR A 57 1.96 -33.05 -11.68
C TYR A 57 1.81 -34.36 -10.91
N LYS A 58 2.68 -35.32 -11.16
CA LYS A 58 2.73 -36.58 -10.42
C LYS A 58 3.05 -36.34 -8.94
N THR A 59 4.01 -35.48 -8.65
CA THR A 59 4.36 -35.06 -7.30
C THR A 59 3.16 -34.39 -6.61
N TYR A 60 2.47 -33.52 -7.34
CA TYR A 60 1.25 -32.89 -6.86
C TYR A 60 0.18 -33.92 -6.48
N LEU A 61 -0.14 -34.86 -7.37
CA LEU A 61 -1.18 -35.89 -7.12
C LEU A 61 -0.86 -36.76 -5.90
N GLN A 62 0.41 -37.07 -5.67
CA GLN A 62 0.84 -37.84 -4.50
C GLN A 62 0.67 -37.09 -3.18
N ASN A 63 0.67 -35.77 -3.20
CA ASN A 63 0.67 -34.91 -2.02
C ASN A 63 -0.49 -33.92 -2.00
N ALA A 64 -1.52 -34.09 -2.80
CA ALA A 64 -2.59 -33.10 -3.00
C ALA A 64 -3.24 -32.62 -1.69
N ASN A 65 -3.52 -33.53 -0.74
CA ASN A 65 -4.09 -33.17 0.55
C ASN A 65 -3.15 -32.31 1.39
N LYS A 66 -1.84 -32.64 1.40
CA LYS A 66 -0.82 -31.84 2.09
C LYS A 66 -0.71 -30.43 1.49
N TYR A 67 -0.71 -30.33 0.16
CA TYR A 67 -0.68 -29.03 -0.52
C TYR A 67 -1.94 -28.20 -0.29
N LYS A 68 -3.09 -28.87 -0.13
CA LYS A 68 -4.34 -28.23 0.27
C LYS A 68 -4.19 -27.56 1.65
N GLU A 69 -3.79 -28.33 2.66
CA GLU A 69 -3.61 -27.83 4.04
C GLU A 69 -2.64 -26.65 4.09
N ILE A 70 -1.49 -26.80 3.44
CA ILE A 70 -0.49 -25.74 3.33
C ILE A 70 -1.08 -24.48 2.68
N ALA A 71 -1.79 -24.62 1.59
CA ALA A 71 -2.37 -23.46 0.90
C ALA A 71 -3.39 -22.73 1.78
N VAL A 72 -4.23 -23.47 2.54
CA VAL A 72 -5.18 -22.87 3.49
C VAL A 72 -4.47 -22.08 4.57
N ASP A 73 -3.44 -22.66 5.20
CA ASP A 73 -2.70 -22.00 6.26
C ASP A 73 -2.09 -20.68 5.78
N TYR A 74 -1.45 -20.69 4.60
CA TYR A 74 -0.85 -19.49 4.00
C TYR A 74 -1.90 -18.43 3.63
N LEU A 75 -3.06 -18.84 3.09
CA LEU A 75 -4.14 -17.92 2.75
C LEU A 75 -4.83 -17.34 3.99
N LEU A 76 -4.99 -18.11 5.06
CA LEU A 76 -5.49 -17.62 6.35
C LEU A 76 -4.53 -16.61 6.96
N ASP A 77 -3.22 -16.90 6.97
CA ASP A 77 -2.20 -15.97 7.44
C ASP A 77 -2.20 -14.68 6.61
N TYR A 78 -2.32 -14.80 5.28
CA TYR A 78 -2.42 -13.65 4.38
C TYR A 78 -3.67 -12.81 4.67
N TYR A 79 -4.83 -13.45 4.84
CA TYR A 79 -6.09 -12.76 5.15
C TYR A 79 -5.98 -12.00 6.48
N LYS A 80 -5.49 -12.66 7.52
CA LYS A 80 -5.31 -12.05 8.85
C LYS A 80 -4.38 -10.84 8.81
N TRP A 81 -3.29 -10.96 8.06
CA TRP A 81 -2.34 -9.87 7.87
C TRP A 81 -2.92 -8.69 7.11
N ASN A 82 -3.71 -8.94 6.08
CA ASN A 82 -4.33 -7.93 5.25
C ASN A 82 -5.76 -7.55 5.68
N TYR A 83 -6.22 -7.99 6.85
CA TYR A 83 -7.61 -7.86 7.27
C TYR A 83 -8.13 -6.42 7.19
N GLU A 84 -7.39 -5.45 7.71
CA GLU A 84 -7.83 -4.04 7.74
C GLU A 84 -8.03 -3.50 6.31
N TYR A 85 -7.12 -3.81 5.40
CA TYR A 85 -7.28 -3.48 3.98
C TYR A 85 -8.49 -4.18 3.36
N ILE A 86 -8.62 -5.50 3.57
CA ILE A 86 -9.71 -6.29 2.98
C ILE A 86 -11.07 -5.82 3.50
N ALA A 87 -11.17 -5.53 4.79
CA ALA A 87 -12.41 -5.07 5.42
C ALA A 87 -12.87 -3.71 4.89
N ASN A 88 -11.95 -2.85 4.49
CA ASN A 88 -12.28 -1.57 3.88
C ASN A 88 -12.68 -1.69 2.39
N GLU A 89 -12.02 -2.58 1.66
CA GLU A 89 -12.28 -2.75 0.22
C GLU A 89 -13.51 -3.63 -0.08
N VAL A 90 -13.89 -4.51 0.84
CA VAL A 90 -14.94 -5.51 0.61
C VAL A 90 -16.18 -5.22 1.43
N SER A 91 -17.26 -4.84 0.75
CA SER A 91 -18.56 -4.73 1.37
C SER A 91 -19.06 -6.11 1.86
N GLY A 92 -19.42 -6.22 3.11
CA GLY A 92 -19.98 -7.46 3.69
C GLY A 92 -19.04 -8.23 4.61
N VAL A 93 -17.82 -7.78 4.82
CA VAL A 93 -16.97 -8.26 5.92
C VAL A 93 -17.63 -7.87 7.25
N THR A 94 -17.85 -8.85 8.13
CA THR A 94 -18.58 -8.70 9.39
C THR A 94 -17.73 -9.16 10.58
N GLU A 95 -18.22 -8.98 11.81
CA GLU A 95 -17.50 -9.43 13.01
C GLU A 95 -17.14 -10.93 13.00
N LYS A 96 -17.96 -11.79 12.35
CA LYS A 96 -17.64 -13.21 12.19
C LYS A 96 -16.45 -13.49 11.30
N ASP A 97 -16.09 -12.54 10.44
CA ASP A 97 -15.01 -12.63 9.46
C ASP A 97 -13.73 -11.95 10.01
N HIS A 98 -13.78 -11.47 11.25
CA HIS A 98 -12.65 -10.80 11.88
C HIS A 98 -11.39 -11.70 11.92
N LYS A 99 -10.22 -11.10 11.74
CA LYS A 99 -8.91 -11.79 11.66
C LYS A 99 -8.64 -12.81 12.76
N ASP A 100 -9.21 -12.62 13.95
CA ASP A 100 -8.99 -13.49 15.10
C ASP A 100 -9.90 -14.73 15.12
N VAL A 101 -10.98 -14.73 14.31
CA VAL A 101 -11.98 -15.79 14.33
C VAL A 101 -12.25 -16.43 12.97
N VAL A 102 -11.70 -15.87 11.89
CA VAL A 102 -11.89 -16.35 10.52
C VAL A 102 -11.46 -17.82 10.37
N THR A 103 -12.31 -18.62 9.76
CA THR A 103 -12.07 -20.03 9.45
C THR A 103 -11.85 -20.25 7.96
N GLU A 104 -11.37 -21.44 7.57
CA GLU A 104 -11.27 -21.86 6.16
C GLU A 104 -12.59 -21.62 5.40
N THR A 105 -13.73 -22.00 5.98
CA THR A 105 -15.04 -21.87 5.33
C THR A 105 -15.38 -20.41 5.03
N GLN A 106 -15.13 -19.51 5.97
CA GLN A 106 -15.39 -18.08 5.80
C GLN A 106 -14.43 -17.45 4.80
N LEU A 107 -13.13 -17.82 4.82
CA LEU A 107 -12.18 -17.35 3.84
C LEU A 107 -12.64 -17.65 2.41
N PHE A 108 -13.20 -18.85 2.17
CA PHE A 108 -13.69 -19.24 0.85
C PHE A 108 -15.08 -18.68 0.50
N GLU A 109 -15.72 -17.89 1.36
CA GLU A 109 -16.82 -17.00 0.96
C GLU A 109 -16.31 -15.81 0.11
N PHE A 110 -15.06 -15.39 0.33
CA PHE A 110 -14.40 -14.26 -0.35
C PHE A 110 -13.47 -14.68 -1.47
N MET A 111 -13.16 -15.97 -1.60
CA MET A 111 -12.19 -16.50 -2.55
C MET A 111 -12.77 -17.68 -3.32
N THR A 112 -12.37 -17.82 -4.58
CA THR A 112 -12.74 -18.98 -5.42
C THR A 112 -11.47 -19.58 -6.02
N LEU A 113 -11.26 -20.89 -5.80
CA LEU A 113 -10.19 -21.61 -6.47
C LEU A 113 -10.55 -21.78 -7.94
N TRP A 114 -9.68 -21.30 -8.84
CA TRP A 114 -9.93 -21.32 -10.27
C TRP A 114 -9.23 -22.47 -10.97
N TYR A 115 -7.95 -22.70 -10.67
CA TYR A 115 -7.17 -23.76 -11.32
C TYR A 115 -5.89 -24.12 -10.57
N LEU A 116 -5.41 -25.32 -10.84
CA LEU A 116 -4.01 -25.70 -10.64
C LEU A 116 -3.22 -25.28 -11.87
N PHE A 117 -2.13 -24.54 -11.66
CA PHE A 117 -1.23 -24.09 -12.71
C PHE A 117 0.10 -24.81 -12.59
N ILE A 118 0.61 -25.37 -13.71
CA ILE A 118 1.93 -25.97 -13.80
C ILE A 118 2.75 -25.18 -14.80
N CYS A 119 3.84 -24.62 -14.33
CA CYS A 119 4.76 -23.77 -15.09
C CYS A 119 5.67 -24.61 -15.98
N ARG A 120 6.35 -23.95 -16.93
CA ARG A 120 7.27 -24.58 -17.87
C ARG A 120 8.48 -25.23 -17.21
N ASP A 121 8.94 -24.70 -16.08
CA ASP A 121 10.06 -25.20 -15.26
C ASP A 121 9.68 -26.31 -14.28
N GLY A 122 8.39 -26.72 -14.25
CA GLY A 122 7.86 -27.69 -13.32
C GLY A 122 7.37 -27.10 -11.99
N SER A 123 7.51 -25.81 -11.77
CA SER A 123 6.86 -25.15 -10.64
C SER A 123 5.35 -25.25 -10.76
N PHE A 124 4.63 -25.31 -9.63
CA PHE A 124 3.18 -25.39 -9.64
C PHE A 124 2.54 -24.69 -8.44
N GLY A 125 1.29 -24.31 -8.61
CA GLY A 125 0.54 -23.65 -7.57
C GLY A 125 -0.96 -23.55 -7.86
N TYR A 126 -1.71 -23.16 -6.84
CA TYR A 126 -3.12 -22.87 -6.94
C TYR A 126 -3.35 -21.39 -7.27
N ALA A 127 -4.29 -21.12 -8.17
CA ALA A 127 -4.71 -19.77 -8.52
C ALA A 127 -6.14 -19.50 -8.07
N PHE A 128 -6.34 -18.41 -7.36
CA PHE A 128 -7.61 -17.99 -6.78
C PHE A 128 -8.05 -16.65 -7.38
N GLY A 129 -9.37 -16.50 -7.58
CA GLY A 129 -10.01 -15.19 -7.63
C GLY A 129 -10.36 -14.76 -6.21
N CYS A 130 -10.15 -13.49 -5.87
CA CYS A 130 -10.55 -12.93 -4.59
C CYS A 130 -11.29 -11.61 -4.80
N CYS A 131 -12.22 -11.30 -3.89
CA CYS A 131 -13.10 -10.14 -4.05
C CYS A 131 -12.40 -8.80 -3.78
N TRP A 132 -11.27 -8.80 -3.09
CA TRP A 132 -10.46 -7.60 -2.81
C TRP A 132 -9.37 -7.29 -3.86
N ASP A 133 -9.13 -8.21 -4.79
CA ASP A 133 -8.24 -8.01 -5.94
C ASP A 133 -8.78 -8.79 -7.14
N VAL A 134 -9.83 -8.24 -7.73
CA VAL A 134 -10.59 -8.89 -8.82
C VAL A 134 -9.73 -9.07 -10.07
N ASP A 135 -8.83 -8.13 -10.34
CA ASP A 135 -8.03 -8.11 -11.55
C ASP A 135 -6.85 -9.10 -11.49
N ASN A 136 -6.10 -9.10 -10.40
CA ASN A 136 -4.90 -9.91 -10.26
C ASN A 136 -5.16 -11.25 -9.58
N GLY A 137 -6.06 -11.29 -8.59
CA GLY A 137 -6.30 -12.46 -7.75
C GLY A 137 -5.04 -12.91 -7.00
N LEU A 138 -5.15 -14.01 -6.27
CA LEU A 138 -4.04 -14.60 -5.53
C LEU A 138 -3.61 -15.93 -6.13
N ALA A 139 -2.38 -16.34 -5.86
CA ALA A 139 -1.90 -17.68 -6.08
C ALA A 139 -1.01 -18.15 -4.91
N VAL A 140 -1.03 -19.45 -4.64
CA VAL A 140 -0.10 -20.08 -3.70
C VAL A 140 0.83 -20.98 -4.51
N LEU A 141 2.10 -20.59 -4.61
CA LEU A 141 3.14 -21.41 -5.21
C LEU A 141 3.52 -22.51 -4.21
N LEU A 142 3.46 -23.78 -4.64
CA LEU A 142 3.53 -24.96 -3.77
C LEU A 142 4.76 -25.83 -4.02
N SER A 143 5.44 -25.63 -5.14
CA SER A 143 6.55 -26.48 -5.59
C SER A 143 7.86 -26.29 -4.83
N GLU A 144 7.94 -25.28 -3.98
CA GLU A 144 9.11 -24.96 -3.18
C GLU A 144 9.05 -25.60 -1.78
N GLU A 145 10.19 -25.66 -1.10
CA GLU A 145 10.24 -26.12 0.31
C GLU A 145 9.41 -25.20 1.21
N GLU A 146 9.43 -23.88 0.93
CA GLU A 146 8.57 -22.89 1.56
C GLU A 146 7.58 -22.34 0.54
N PRO A 147 6.29 -22.67 0.64
CA PRO A 147 5.24 -22.10 -0.20
C PRO A 147 5.17 -20.58 -0.11
N ARG A 148 4.75 -19.94 -1.19
CA ARG A 148 4.66 -18.46 -1.25
C ARG A 148 3.32 -18.01 -1.80
N ILE A 149 2.84 -16.89 -1.28
CA ILE A 149 1.73 -16.17 -1.88
C ILE A 149 2.28 -15.19 -2.92
N ILE A 150 1.69 -15.25 -4.11
CA ILE A 150 1.98 -14.38 -5.24
C ILE A 150 0.67 -13.97 -5.90
N SER A 151 0.68 -12.99 -6.81
CA SER A 151 -0.51 -12.74 -7.61
C SER A 151 -0.72 -13.87 -8.66
N ARG A 152 -1.96 -14.05 -9.07
CA ARG A 152 -2.30 -14.97 -10.18
C ARG A 152 -1.56 -14.62 -11.47
N THR A 153 -1.32 -13.33 -11.71
CA THR A 153 -0.56 -12.86 -12.87
C THR A 153 0.92 -13.23 -12.75
N GLN A 154 1.50 -13.17 -11.57
CA GLN A 154 2.87 -13.62 -11.31
C GLN A 154 3.01 -15.13 -11.56
N LEU A 155 2.07 -15.94 -11.08
CA LEU A 155 2.10 -17.39 -11.33
C LEU A 155 2.16 -17.72 -12.83
N LYS A 156 1.45 -16.99 -13.68
CA LYS A 156 1.47 -17.18 -15.14
C LYS A 156 2.79 -16.73 -15.78
N ASN A 157 3.55 -15.89 -15.12
CA ASN A 157 4.79 -15.30 -15.62
C ASN A 157 6.04 -15.83 -14.91
N LEU A 158 5.95 -16.95 -14.21
CA LEU A 158 7.09 -17.56 -13.50
C LEU A 158 8.29 -17.89 -14.40
N HIS A 159 8.11 -17.98 -15.71
CA HIS A 159 9.22 -18.12 -16.68
C HIS A 159 10.13 -16.87 -16.80
N LYS A 160 9.71 -15.73 -16.22
CA LYS A 160 10.49 -14.48 -16.12
C LYS A 160 10.98 -14.30 -14.68
N ILE A 161 11.65 -15.33 -14.15
CA ILE A 161 12.07 -15.37 -12.76
C ILE A 161 13.47 -14.80 -12.61
N ASN A 162 13.69 -14.06 -11.53
CA ASN A 162 14.99 -13.89 -10.90
C ASN A 162 14.93 -14.58 -9.53
N ASP A 163 15.71 -15.60 -9.32
CA ASP A 163 15.82 -16.39 -8.09
C ASP A 163 17.22 -16.19 -7.50
N ASP A 164 17.39 -15.07 -6.84
CA ASP A 164 18.60 -14.72 -6.09
C ASP A 164 18.30 -14.56 -4.59
N ASP A 165 19.20 -13.92 -3.84
CA ASP A 165 19.05 -13.67 -2.40
C ASP A 165 17.78 -12.87 -2.03
N LEU A 166 17.17 -12.16 -3.00
CA LEU A 166 15.90 -11.46 -2.86
C LEU A 166 14.70 -12.43 -2.85
N GLY A 167 14.92 -13.68 -3.26
CA GLY A 167 13.90 -14.71 -3.40
C GLY A 167 13.23 -14.68 -4.77
N LEU A 168 12.10 -15.40 -4.88
CA LEU A 168 11.39 -15.52 -6.14
C LEU A 168 10.73 -14.19 -6.52
N LEU A 169 11.27 -13.52 -7.52
CA LEU A 169 10.72 -12.33 -8.12
C LEU A 169 10.28 -12.59 -9.54
N VAL A 170 9.12 -12.09 -9.90
CA VAL A 170 8.54 -12.21 -11.23
C VAL A 170 8.43 -10.84 -11.86
N HIS A 171 8.88 -10.72 -13.10
CA HIS A 171 8.79 -9.45 -13.82
C HIS A 171 7.34 -9.13 -14.16
N TYR A 172 6.88 -7.96 -13.76
CA TYR A 172 5.52 -7.47 -13.94
C TYR A 172 5.50 -6.16 -14.75
N GLY A 173 4.65 -6.11 -15.76
CA GLY A 173 4.56 -4.94 -16.63
C GLY A 173 5.80 -4.73 -17.49
N LYS A 174 6.33 -3.51 -17.53
CA LYS A 174 7.50 -3.15 -18.35
C LYS A 174 8.79 -3.06 -17.54
N ASN A 175 8.69 -2.54 -16.31
CA ASN A 175 9.86 -2.09 -15.54
C ASN A 175 9.79 -2.49 -14.07
N THR A 176 9.11 -3.57 -13.69
CA THR A 176 8.92 -3.91 -12.29
C THR A 176 9.09 -5.39 -12.04
N TRP A 177 9.86 -5.75 -11.03
CA TRP A 177 9.93 -7.10 -10.47
C TRP A 177 9.12 -7.16 -9.19
N LYS A 178 8.28 -8.17 -9.03
CA LYS A 178 7.43 -8.35 -7.85
C LYS A 178 7.53 -9.76 -7.30
N GLY A 179 7.52 -9.86 -5.98
CA GLY A 179 7.43 -11.12 -5.28
C GLY A 179 6.85 -10.94 -3.88
N TRP A 180 6.50 -12.05 -3.25
CA TRP A 180 6.01 -12.08 -1.88
C TRP A 180 6.99 -12.86 -1.02
N LYS A 181 7.30 -12.34 0.13
CA LYS A 181 8.14 -13.03 1.09
C LYS A 181 7.53 -12.99 2.48
N LYS A 182 7.57 -14.12 3.16
CA LYS A 182 7.23 -14.19 4.58
C LYS A 182 8.36 -13.54 5.37
N HIS A 183 8.05 -12.46 6.05
CA HIS A 183 8.98 -11.75 6.91
C HIS A 183 8.60 -11.96 8.37
N SER A 184 9.58 -12.22 9.21
CA SER A 184 9.40 -12.09 10.65
C SER A 184 9.71 -10.66 11.04
N LEU A 185 8.67 -9.89 11.40
CA LEU A 185 8.78 -8.58 12.02
C LEU A 185 8.30 -8.74 13.47
N PHE A 186 9.19 -8.51 14.45
CA PHE A 186 8.91 -8.71 15.89
C PHE A 186 8.30 -10.08 16.24
N GLY A 187 8.78 -11.15 15.60
CA GLY A 187 8.28 -12.51 15.86
C GLY A 187 6.90 -12.82 15.28
N LYS A 188 6.29 -11.89 14.56
CA LYS A 188 5.11 -12.16 13.74
C LYS A 188 5.55 -12.50 12.33
N ASN A 189 5.00 -13.57 11.79
CA ASN A 189 5.19 -13.93 10.40
C ASN A 189 4.24 -13.08 9.54
N GLU A 190 4.80 -12.24 8.70
CA GLU A 190 4.06 -11.30 7.89
C GLU A 190 4.39 -11.51 6.42
N HIS A 191 3.39 -11.33 5.54
CA HIS A 191 3.58 -11.40 4.10
C HIS A 191 3.82 -9.99 3.57
N LEU A 192 5.03 -9.75 3.08
CA LEU A 192 5.42 -8.47 2.50
C LEU A 192 5.63 -8.64 1.01
N GLU A 193 4.99 -7.82 0.19
CA GLU A 193 5.32 -7.72 -1.23
C GLU A 193 6.71 -7.08 -1.36
N ILE A 194 7.52 -7.60 -2.26
CA ILE A 194 8.77 -6.96 -2.69
C ILE A 194 8.52 -6.43 -4.09
N GLU A 195 8.76 -5.15 -4.29
CA GLU A 195 8.67 -4.49 -5.59
C GLU A 195 10.01 -3.83 -5.90
N LEU A 196 10.65 -4.25 -7.00
CA LEU A 196 11.90 -3.68 -7.48
C LEU A 196 11.70 -3.04 -8.84
N GLU A 197 12.24 -1.86 -9.01
CA GLU A 197 12.30 -1.23 -10.33
C GLU A 197 13.33 -1.93 -11.23
N GLY A 198 12.97 -2.17 -12.50
CA GLY A 198 13.90 -2.72 -13.50
C GLY A 198 13.22 -3.51 -14.60
N SER A 199 13.84 -3.51 -15.79
CA SER A 199 13.42 -4.32 -16.94
C SER A 199 13.96 -5.74 -16.88
N VAL A 200 13.42 -6.63 -17.72
CA VAL A 200 13.92 -8.02 -17.83
C VAL A 200 15.35 -8.06 -18.37
N GLU A 201 15.68 -7.16 -19.31
CA GLU A 201 16.98 -7.13 -19.97
C GLU A 201 18.09 -6.68 -19.02
N GLU A 202 17.78 -5.79 -18.11
CA GLU A 202 18.74 -5.22 -17.17
C GLU A 202 18.88 -6.03 -15.89
N GLY A 203 17.85 -6.84 -15.57
CA GLY A 203 17.83 -7.64 -14.35
C GLY A 203 17.82 -6.81 -13.06
N ILE A 204 18.18 -7.43 -11.96
CA ILE A 204 18.31 -6.80 -10.64
C ILE A 204 19.73 -6.27 -10.47
N THR A 205 19.87 -5.01 -10.04
CA THR A 205 21.16 -4.35 -9.88
C THR A 205 21.88 -4.77 -8.59
N GLU A 206 23.21 -4.62 -8.55
CA GLU A 206 23.99 -4.81 -7.31
C GLU A 206 23.56 -3.84 -6.20
N ALA A 207 23.11 -2.62 -6.57
CA ALA A 207 22.60 -1.64 -5.62
C ALA A 207 21.32 -2.14 -4.94
N GLN A 208 20.40 -2.73 -5.69
CA GLN A 208 19.18 -3.32 -5.16
C GLN A 208 19.46 -4.52 -4.24
N GLN A 209 20.36 -5.40 -4.63
CA GLN A 209 20.78 -6.54 -3.80
C GLN A 209 21.38 -6.07 -2.48
N LYS A 210 22.29 -5.09 -2.52
CA LYS A 210 22.90 -4.50 -1.33
C LYS A 210 21.86 -3.79 -0.44
N ALA A 211 20.93 -3.07 -1.03
CA ALA A 211 19.83 -2.42 -0.31
C ALA A 211 18.98 -3.46 0.43
N TYR A 212 18.65 -4.56 -0.22
CA TYR A 212 17.89 -5.63 0.40
C TYR A 212 18.64 -6.30 1.57
N VAL A 213 19.92 -6.55 1.45
CA VAL A 213 20.75 -7.06 2.56
C VAL A 213 20.73 -6.08 3.74
N THR A 214 20.87 -4.79 3.47
CA THR A 214 20.78 -3.75 4.49
C THR A 214 19.41 -3.75 5.17
N TYR A 215 18.34 -3.83 4.37
CA TYR A 215 16.98 -3.96 4.89
C TYR A 215 16.83 -5.14 5.84
N GLN A 216 17.30 -6.34 5.47
CA GLN A 216 17.20 -7.53 6.33
C GLN A 216 17.88 -7.34 7.69
N GLN A 217 18.95 -6.56 7.75
CA GLN A 217 19.68 -6.27 8.97
C GLN A 217 18.99 -5.21 9.86
N GLN A 218 18.24 -4.29 9.27
CA GLN A 218 17.69 -3.11 9.95
C GLN A 218 16.16 -3.08 10.05
N LYS A 219 15.44 -4.01 9.43
CA LYS A 219 13.98 -4.00 9.33
C LYS A 219 13.26 -3.83 10.68
N ASP A 220 13.76 -4.47 11.75
CA ASP A 220 13.15 -4.36 13.07
C ASP A 220 13.33 -2.95 13.66
N ALA A 221 14.48 -2.31 13.42
CA ALA A 221 14.73 -0.93 13.84
C ALA A 221 13.81 0.05 13.08
N TYR A 222 13.63 -0.14 11.77
CA TYR A 222 12.69 0.66 10.99
C TYR A 222 11.25 0.52 11.47
N PHE A 223 10.83 -0.71 11.78
CA PHE A 223 9.48 -0.95 12.29
C PHE A 223 9.25 -0.33 13.69
N MET A 224 10.26 -0.35 14.56
CA MET A 224 10.18 0.36 15.83
C MET A 224 9.93 1.85 15.64
N GLN A 225 10.68 2.50 14.73
CA GLN A 225 10.48 3.91 14.44
C GLN A 225 9.10 4.22 13.86
N LEU A 226 8.58 3.35 12.98
CA LEU A 226 7.22 3.48 12.47
C LEU A 226 6.19 3.43 13.62
N THR A 227 6.39 2.56 14.58
CA THR A 227 5.56 2.47 15.78
C THR A 227 5.71 3.71 16.67
N GLU A 228 6.91 4.25 16.81
CA GLU A 228 7.19 5.49 17.59
C GLU A 228 6.46 6.70 16.99
N VAL A 229 6.32 6.77 15.66
CA VAL A 229 5.53 7.83 14.99
C VAL A 229 4.07 7.79 15.45
N LEU A 230 3.46 6.60 15.52
CA LEU A 230 2.08 6.44 16.02
C LEU A 230 1.96 6.80 17.50
N LEU A 231 2.90 6.36 18.33
CA LEU A 231 2.92 6.71 19.76
C LEU A 231 3.05 8.22 19.96
N ALA A 232 3.92 8.88 19.21
CA ALA A 232 4.09 10.34 19.25
C ALA A 232 2.84 11.10 18.83
N ALA A 233 2.04 10.53 17.94
CA ALA A 233 0.77 11.08 17.51
C ALA A 233 -0.40 10.79 18.48
N ASN A 234 -0.15 10.08 19.60
CA ASN A 234 -1.18 9.60 20.53
C ASN A 234 -2.27 8.73 19.85
N ALA A 235 -1.86 7.90 18.89
CA ALA A 235 -2.75 7.00 18.19
C ALA A 235 -3.45 6.03 19.18
N GLU A 236 -4.73 5.76 18.96
CA GLU A 236 -5.45 4.73 19.70
C GLU A 236 -4.88 3.33 19.37
N SER A 237 -5.09 2.37 20.25
CA SER A 237 -4.60 1.00 20.05
C SER A 237 -5.17 0.29 18.82
N THR A 238 -6.28 0.80 18.28
CA THR A 238 -6.94 0.32 17.06
C THR A 238 -6.35 0.93 15.78
N GLN A 239 -5.60 2.02 15.90
CA GLN A 239 -4.99 2.71 14.76
C GLN A 239 -3.66 2.08 14.41
N THR A 240 -3.51 1.69 13.15
CA THR A 240 -2.33 0.96 12.67
C THR A 240 -1.78 1.56 11.38
N ILE A 241 -0.46 1.51 11.27
CA ILE A 241 0.26 1.72 10.02
C ILE A 241 0.97 0.40 9.70
N GLN A 242 0.67 -0.17 8.54
CA GLN A 242 1.06 -1.53 8.22
C GLN A 242 1.89 -1.56 6.93
N PRO A 243 3.17 -1.97 6.99
CA PRO A 243 3.95 -2.21 5.79
C PRO A 243 3.28 -3.26 4.90
N LYS A 244 3.06 -2.93 3.63
CA LYS A 244 2.48 -3.83 2.62
C LYS A 244 3.48 -4.22 1.56
N THR A 245 4.30 -3.26 1.11
CA THR A 245 5.27 -3.47 0.05
C THR A 245 6.62 -2.92 0.49
N LEU A 246 7.69 -3.69 0.31
CA LEU A 246 9.06 -3.19 0.30
C LEU A 246 9.38 -2.77 -1.13
N TYR A 247 9.57 -1.49 -1.36
CA TYR A 247 9.99 -0.93 -2.64
C TYR A 247 11.49 -0.64 -2.65
N ILE A 248 12.17 -0.99 -3.75
CA ILE A 248 13.59 -0.67 -3.96
C ILE A 248 13.77 -0.20 -5.41
N ASP A 249 14.23 1.03 -5.60
CA ASP A 249 14.55 1.57 -6.92
C ASP A 249 15.89 1.02 -7.46
N ARG A 250 16.28 1.41 -8.66
CA ARG A 250 17.49 0.93 -9.35
C ARG A 250 18.79 1.35 -8.68
N GLU A 251 18.80 2.49 -8.02
CA GLU A 251 19.93 3.08 -7.29
C GLU A 251 20.08 2.48 -5.88
N GLY A 252 19.08 1.69 -5.43
CA GLY A 252 19.06 1.08 -4.10
C GLY A 252 18.42 1.96 -3.04
N ASN A 253 17.71 3.05 -3.41
CA ASN A 253 16.83 3.72 -2.47
C ASN A 253 15.66 2.79 -2.14
N MET A 254 15.28 2.73 -0.88
CA MET A 254 14.29 1.75 -0.44
C MET A 254 13.39 2.28 0.66
N GLY A 255 12.21 1.69 0.77
CA GLY A 255 11.28 2.02 1.82
C GLY A 255 10.06 1.10 1.80
N TRP A 256 9.20 1.26 2.78
CA TRP A 256 7.90 0.60 2.79
C TRP A 256 6.81 1.47 2.20
N ILE A 257 5.92 0.87 1.44
CA ILE A 257 4.58 1.39 1.19
C ILE A 257 3.70 0.81 2.29
N CYS A 258 3.15 1.67 3.13
CA CYS A 258 2.37 1.33 4.30
C CYS A 258 0.92 1.72 4.11
N TYR A 259 0.01 0.85 4.53
CA TYR A 259 -1.42 1.16 4.60
C TYR A 259 -1.76 1.72 5.99
N THR A 260 -2.59 2.76 6.03
CA THR A 260 -3.12 3.35 7.25
C THR A 260 -4.61 3.05 7.37
N ASN A 261 -5.08 2.63 8.53
CA ASN A 261 -6.48 2.23 8.71
C ASN A 261 -7.40 3.37 9.20
N TRP A 262 -6.89 4.57 9.36
CA TRP A 262 -7.70 5.73 9.81
C TRP A 262 -8.22 6.60 8.65
N ASP A 263 -7.54 6.62 7.52
CA ASP A 263 -7.92 7.36 6.31
C ASP A 263 -7.93 6.50 5.04
N ALA A 264 -7.72 5.17 5.19
CA ALA A 264 -7.65 4.19 4.11
C ALA A 264 -6.63 4.58 3.01
N SER A 265 -5.55 5.28 3.38
CA SER A 265 -4.53 5.79 2.46
C SER A 265 -3.24 4.99 2.52
N TYR A 266 -2.34 5.27 1.58
CA TYR A 266 -0.99 4.73 1.55
C TYR A 266 0.03 5.81 1.85
N VAL A 267 0.99 5.46 2.71
CA VAL A 267 2.11 6.32 3.11
C VAL A 267 3.41 5.59 2.79
N GLY A 268 4.37 6.28 2.19
CA GLY A 268 5.74 5.80 2.02
C GLY A 268 6.55 6.00 3.30
N ALA A 269 7.29 5.00 3.72
CA ALA A 269 8.30 5.11 4.78
C ALA A 269 9.68 4.89 4.16
N LEU A 270 10.31 5.97 3.68
CA LEU A 270 11.64 5.96 3.06
C LEU A 270 12.72 5.70 4.12
N PHE A 271 13.63 4.77 3.86
CA PHE A 271 14.75 4.47 4.76
C PHE A 271 15.93 5.40 4.46
N THR A 272 16.32 6.19 5.45
CA THR A 272 17.39 7.20 5.34
C THR A 272 18.53 6.87 6.29
N GLY A 273 19.34 5.87 5.94
CA GLY A 273 20.32 5.28 6.85
C GLY A 273 19.64 4.48 7.97
N GLU A 274 19.84 4.88 9.23
CA GLU A 274 19.22 4.22 10.39
C GLU A 274 17.80 4.74 10.72
N ASN A 275 17.28 5.71 9.96
CA ASN A 275 16.01 6.37 10.23
C ASN A 275 15.00 6.18 9.11
N ILE A 276 13.72 6.43 9.41
CA ILE A 276 12.65 6.54 8.41
C ILE A 276 12.26 7.99 8.20
N LEU A 277 11.83 8.30 6.97
CA LEU A 277 11.18 9.55 6.61
C LEU A 277 9.83 9.22 5.98
N LEU A 278 8.74 9.73 6.52
CA LEU A 278 7.43 9.55 5.92
C LEU A 278 7.27 10.47 4.72
N VAL A 279 6.83 9.89 3.61
CA VAL A 279 6.67 10.54 2.29
C VAL A 279 5.41 10.00 1.63
N THR A 280 5.01 10.51 0.47
CA THR A 280 3.97 9.85 -0.32
C THR A 280 4.49 8.56 -0.95
N ASP A 281 3.61 7.64 -1.31
CA ASP A 281 3.98 6.45 -2.09
C ASP A 281 4.50 6.83 -3.47
N TYR A 282 3.98 7.92 -4.06
CA TYR A 282 4.49 8.50 -5.31
C TYR A 282 5.95 8.97 -5.16
N GLN A 283 6.26 9.76 -4.12
CA GLN A 283 7.62 10.22 -3.86
C GLN A 283 8.59 9.05 -3.64
N LEU A 284 8.15 8.03 -2.89
CA LEU A 284 8.96 6.83 -2.68
C LEU A 284 9.28 6.10 -3.99
N LYS A 285 8.31 6.01 -4.91
CA LYS A 285 8.48 5.34 -6.21
C LYS A 285 9.26 6.15 -7.24
N ASN A 286 9.43 7.43 -7.00
CA ASN A 286 10.10 8.35 -7.93
C ASN A 286 11.31 9.05 -7.27
N MET A 287 12.02 8.34 -6.40
CA MET A 287 13.16 8.90 -5.63
C MET A 287 14.24 9.53 -6.49
N GLY A 288 14.43 9.08 -7.73
CA GLY A 288 15.36 9.68 -8.68
C GLY A 288 15.04 11.14 -9.04
N GLU A 289 13.81 11.61 -8.80
CA GLU A 289 13.36 12.99 -9.02
C GLU A 289 13.60 13.90 -7.80
N TYR A 290 13.92 13.32 -6.65
CA TYR A 290 14.04 14.02 -5.37
C TYR A 290 15.46 13.94 -4.80
N GLY A 291 15.85 15.00 -4.09
CA GLY A 291 16.99 14.98 -3.20
C GLY A 291 16.58 14.80 -1.74
N LEU A 292 17.50 14.40 -0.89
CA LEU A 292 17.30 14.33 0.56
C LEU A 292 18.08 15.46 1.23
N VAL A 293 17.41 16.28 2.03
CA VAL A 293 18.00 17.35 2.83
C VAL A 293 17.78 17.09 4.31
N ASP A 294 18.82 17.26 5.11
CA ASP A 294 18.75 17.24 6.57
C ASP A 294 18.92 18.67 7.10
N ASP A 295 17.79 19.36 7.30
CA ASP A 295 17.79 20.73 7.82
C ASP A 295 17.79 20.74 9.35
N LYS A 296 18.65 21.55 9.94
CA LYS A 296 18.80 21.63 11.41
C LYS A 296 17.55 22.05 12.17
N VAL A 297 16.60 22.67 11.50
CA VAL A 297 15.34 23.17 12.08
C VAL A 297 14.16 22.36 11.65
N CYS A 298 14.05 22.13 10.34
CA CYS A 298 12.90 21.43 9.74
C CYS A 298 13.06 19.91 9.76
N GLY A 299 14.28 19.41 10.05
CA GLY A 299 14.61 17.99 10.03
C GLY A 299 14.81 17.46 8.62
N LYS A 300 14.68 16.15 8.43
CA LYS A 300 14.80 15.51 7.13
C LYS A 300 13.60 15.81 6.25
N LEU A 301 13.87 16.18 4.99
CA LEU A 301 12.86 16.50 3.98
C LEU A 301 13.29 15.90 2.64
N LEU A 302 12.33 15.48 1.83
CA LEU A 302 12.52 15.31 0.40
C LEU A 302 12.44 16.67 -0.28
N ILE A 303 13.26 16.89 -1.29
CA ILE A 303 13.37 18.16 -2.01
C ILE A 303 13.34 17.91 -3.51
N ASP A 304 12.52 18.66 -4.22
CA ASP A 304 12.60 18.85 -5.67
C ASP A 304 13.04 20.28 -6.00
N ASN A 305 12.78 20.76 -7.20
CA ASN A 305 13.15 22.13 -7.59
C ASN A 305 12.22 23.21 -6.99
N THR A 306 11.04 22.81 -6.52
CA THR A 306 9.94 23.73 -6.16
C THR A 306 9.60 23.63 -4.68
N PHE A 307 9.61 22.41 -4.14
CA PHE A 307 9.18 22.14 -2.77
C PHE A 307 10.17 21.27 -2.02
N ALA A 308 10.16 21.43 -0.70
CA ALA A 308 10.75 20.48 0.23
C ALA A 308 9.67 20.02 1.21
N GLY A 309 9.54 18.70 1.45
CA GLY A 309 8.45 18.24 2.30
C GLY A 309 8.62 16.83 2.86
N ARG A 310 7.67 16.47 3.69
CA ARG A 310 7.47 15.12 4.25
C ARG A 310 6.04 14.93 4.69
N ILE A 311 5.67 13.70 4.99
CA ILE A 311 4.43 13.39 5.70
C ILE A 311 4.65 13.45 7.21
N GLU A 312 3.67 13.99 7.93
CA GLU A 312 3.57 13.95 9.38
C GLU A 312 2.24 13.31 9.79
N ILE A 313 2.28 12.41 10.76
CA ILE A 313 1.09 11.81 11.37
C ILE A 313 0.87 12.51 12.71
N ARG A 314 -0.30 13.09 12.90
CA ARG A 314 -0.62 13.87 14.10
C ARG A 314 -2.04 13.62 14.60
N SER A 315 -2.23 13.76 15.91
CA SER A 315 -3.59 13.88 16.48
C SER A 315 -4.10 15.28 16.26
N PHE A 316 -5.24 15.37 15.60
CA PHE A 316 -5.94 16.60 15.36
C PHE A 316 -7.44 16.45 15.68
N LEU A 317 -8.01 17.34 16.47
CA LEU A 317 -9.41 17.28 16.94
C LEU A 317 -9.81 15.90 17.52
N GLY A 318 -8.86 15.20 18.16
CA GLY A 318 -9.09 13.88 18.72
C GLY A 318 -9.02 12.72 17.72
N LYS A 319 -8.73 13.00 16.45
CA LYS A 319 -8.51 11.99 15.40
C LYS A 319 -7.06 12.00 14.96
N ILE A 320 -6.55 10.85 14.58
CA ILE A 320 -5.25 10.75 13.89
C ILE A 320 -5.48 11.11 12.42
N GLN A 321 -4.61 11.97 11.90
CA GLN A 321 -4.62 12.39 10.50
C GLN A 321 -3.21 12.41 9.93
N THR A 322 -3.15 12.30 8.61
CA THR A 322 -1.93 12.40 7.79
C THR A 322 -1.86 13.80 7.21
N PHE A 323 -0.76 14.51 7.45
CA PHE A 323 -0.52 15.86 6.93
C PHE A 323 0.67 15.85 5.99
N TYR A 324 0.54 16.54 4.85
CA TYR A 324 1.67 16.95 4.03
C TYR A 324 2.30 18.20 4.65
N LEU A 325 3.56 18.12 5.06
CA LEU A 325 4.33 19.27 5.50
C LEU A 325 5.19 19.74 4.33
N ASP A 326 4.86 20.88 3.75
CA ASP A 326 5.49 21.40 2.55
C ASP A 326 6.12 22.79 2.78
N PHE A 327 7.27 23.01 2.18
CA PHE A 327 7.97 24.28 2.15
C PHE A 327 8.20 24.68 0.69
N GLN A 328 7.66 25.81 0.26
CA GLN A 328 7.94 26.39 -1.05
C GLN A 328 9.41 26.84 -1.10
N LEU A 329 10.15 26.44 -2.11
CA LEU A 329 11.56 26.77 -2.20
C LEU A 329 11.80 28.04 -2.98
N GLU A 330 12.81 28.80 -2.55
CA GLU A 330 13.40 29.90 -3.30
C GLU A 330 14.78 29.44 -3.82
N ASP A 331 14.95 29.40 -5.13
CA ASP A 331 16.15 28.89 -5.78
C ASP A 331 16.60 27.49 -5.29
N GLY A 332 15.64 26.60 -5.06
CA GLY A 332 15.87 25.22 -4.58
C GLY A 332 16.36 25.14 -3.13
N LYS A 333 16.09 26.16 -2.31
CA LYS A 333 16.56 26.22 -0.91
C LYS A 333 15.50 26.69 0.05
N LEU A 334 15.55 26.15 1.27
CA LEU A 334 14.78 26.65 2.40
C LEU A 334 15.31 28.04 2.83
N THR A 335 14.40 28.96 3.12
CA THR A 335 14.73 30.31 3.60
C THR A 335 14.91 30.35 5.12
N LYS A 336 15.45 31.43 5.63
CA LYS A 336 15.53 31.68 7.07
C LYS A 336 14.14 31.97 7.66
N GLU A 337 13.32 32.63 6.90
CA GLU A 337 11.95 33.02 7.22
C GLU A 337 11.09 31.77 7.45
N GLN A 338 11.16 30.78 6.58
CA GLN A 338 10.50 29.50 6.72
C GLN A 338 10.93 28.74 7.98
N ARG A 339 12.24 28.67 8.25
CA ARG A 339 12.74 28.03 9.49
C ARG A 339 12.22 28.72 10.74
N ASN A 340 12.09 30.06 10.71
CA ASN A 340 11.56 30.81 11.83
C ASN A 340 10.05 30.58 12.00
N ALA A 341 9.29 30.56 10.90
CA ALA A 341 7.86 30.26 10.90
C ALA A 341 7.60 28.85 11.43
N TYR A 342 8.34 27.87 10.96
CA TYR A 342 8.23 26.49 11.43
C TYR A 342 8.55 26.33 12.93
N LYS A 343 9.59 27.02 13.44
CA LYS A 343 9.85 27.05 14.88
C LYS A 343 8.71 27.67 15.69
N LYS A 344 8.13 28.77 15.20
CA LYS A 344 6.97 29.41 15.85
C LYS A 344 5.78 28.43 15.87
N TYR A 345 5.53 27.76 14.75
CA TYR A 345 4.49 26.75 14.64
C TYR A 345 4.67 25.64 15.68
N LEU A 346 5.84 25.04 15.80
CA LEU A 346 6.11 23.99 16.77
C LEU A 346 5.89 24.43 18.23
N ASN A 347 6.21 25.69 18.56
CA ASN A 347 6.09 26.21 19.91
C ASN A 347 4.67 26.65 20.30
N LYS A 348 3.80 26.94 19.32
CA LYS A 348 2.47 27.52 19.56
C LYS A 348 1.31 26.57 19.32
N ASN A 349 1.59 25.35 18.89
CA ASN A 349 0.63 24.39 18.38
C ASN A 349 -0.70 24.28 19.16
N PRO A 350 -0.79 24.20 20.50
CA PRO A 350 -2.07 24.08 21.19
C PRO A 350 -2.98 25.31 21.06
N LYS A 351 -2.42 26.53 21.04
CA LYS A 351 -3.20 27.76 20.91
C LYS A 351 -3.72 28.01 19.51
N PHE A 352 -3.02 27.51 18.54
CA PHE A 352 -3.36 27.64 17.15
C PHE A 352 -4.75 27.08 16.85
N TRP A 353 -4.97 25.83 17.24
CA TRP A 353 -6.21 25.11 16.98
C TRP A 353 -7.42 25.77 17.67
N GLU A 354 -7.19 26.36 18.84
CA GLU A 354 -8.24 27.10 19.53
C GLU A 354 -8.66 28.38 18.77
N ASN A 355 -7.68 29.09 18.21
CA ASN A 355 -7.98 30.31 17.44
C ASN A 355 -8.61 30.00 16.08
N ILE A 356 -8.18 28.91 15.40
CA ILE A 356 -8.80 28.47 14.14
C ILE A 356 -10.28 28.17 14.32
N LYS A 357 -10.68 27.56 15.42
CA LYS A 357 -12.10 27.29 15.73
C LYS A 357 -12.92 28.58 15.80
N ASP A 358 -12.41 29.62 16.46
CA ASP A 358 -13.10 30.89 16.58
C ASP A 358 -13.25 31.57 15.21
N VAL A 359 -12.17 31.66 14.46
CA VAL A 359 -12.16 32.28 13.12
C VAL A 359 -13.08 31.54 12.15
N MET A 360 -13.04 30.20 12.18
CA MET A 360 -13.89 29.37 11.32
C MET A 360 -15.36 29.48 11.68
N LEU A 361 -15.70 29.57 12.98
CA LEU A 361 -17.09 29.75 13.41
C LEU A 361 -17.65 31.09 12.93
N ASP A 362 -16.89 32.17 13.11
CA ASP A 362 -17.29 33.50 12.65
C ASP A 362 -17.50 33.54 11.14
N TYR A 363 -16.59 32.93 10.39
CA TYR A 363 -16.70 32.81 8.92
C TYR A 363 -17.92 31.97 8.52
N TYR A 364 -18.09 30.78 9.11
CA TYR A 364 -19.21 29.89 8.82
C TYR A 364 -20.56 30.57 9.03
N LEU A 365 -20.74 31.26 10.17
CA LEU A 365 -21.96 31.98 10.49
C LEU A 365 -22.21 33.17 9.53
N CYS A 366 -21.12 33.79 9.06
CA CYS A 366 -21.23 34.90 8.11
C CYS A 366 -21.76 34.48 6.74
N ILE A 367 -21.32 33.30 6.25
CA ILE A 367 -21.65 32.80 4.90
C ILE A 367 -22.82 31.81 4.90
N TYR A 368 -23.39 31.46 6.05
CA TYR A 368 -24.34 30.36 6.20
C TYR A 368 -25.54 30.46 5.25
N GLU A 369 -26.18 31.67 5.17
CA GLU A 369 -27.36 31.90 4.35
C GLU A 369 -27.05 31.67 2.85
N ASP A 370 -25.88 32.10 2.38
CA ASP A 370 -25.44 31.92 1.01
C ASP A 370 -25.06 30.45 0.75
N MET A 371 -24.40 29.80 1.71
CA MET A 371 -23.91 28.42 1.61
C MET A 371 -25.05 27.41 1.44
N VAL A 372 -26.13 27.51 2.21
CA VAL A 372 -27.26 26.56 2.19
C VAL A 372 -28.01 26.54 0.85
N GLU A 373 -27.79 27.55 -0.02
CA GLU A 373 -28.34 27.57 -1.37
C GLU A 373 -27.57 26.63 -2.31
N PHE A 374 -26.32 26.27 -2.01
CA PHE A 374 -25.40 25.55 -2.91
C PHE A 374 -24.93 24.19 -2.42
N ILE A 375 -24.92 23.96 -1.12
CA ILE A 375 -24.47 22.72 -0.53
C ILE A 375 -25.46 22.14 0.49
N ASP A 376 -25.49 20.83 0.59
CA ASP A 376 -26.17 20.12 1.68
C ASP A 376 -25.35 20.29 2.97
N VAL A 377 -25.92 20.92 3.98
CA VAL A 377 -25.27 21.14 5.28
C VAL A 377 -25.07 19.79 5.97
N PRO A 378 -23.84 19.44 6.38
CA PRO A 378 -23.60 18.20 7.12
C PRO A 378 -24.38 18.14 8.43
N GLU A 379 -24.82 16.94 8.83
CA GLU A 379 -25.53 16.71 10.08
C GLU A 379 -24.75 17.28 11.29
N GLY A 380 -25.41 18.07 12.11
CA GLY A 380 -24.84 18.72 13.30
C GLY A 380 -24.12 20.04 13.02
N LEU A 381 -24.12 20.51 11.78
CA LEU A 381 -23.58 21.81 11.39
C LEU A 381 -24.69 22.79 10.94
N GLU A 382 -25.96 22.45 11.15
CA GLU A 382 -27.07 23.39 10.98
C GLU A 382 -26.89 24.62 11.91
N ILE A 383 -27.39 25.77 11.54
CA ILE A 383 -27.11 27.02 12.24
C ILE A 383 -27.43 26.98 13.75
N GLU A 384 -28.44 26.19 14.14
CA GLU A 384 -28.81 25.98 15.54
C GLU A 384 -27.86 25.02 16.29
N ASN A 385 -27.12 24.20 15.59
CA ASN A 385 -26.29 23.10 16.13
C ASN A 385 -24.78 23.35 15.99
N VAL A 386 -24.40 24.27 15.08
CA VAL A 386 -22.99 24.60 14.88
C VAL A 386 -22.42 25.31 16.11
N THR A 387 -21.26 24.88 16.49
CA THR A 387 -20.52 25.38 17.65
C THR A 387 -19.04 25.48 17.32
N ARG A 388 -18.31 26.22 18.17
CA ARG A 388 -16.85 26.28 18.13
C ARG A 388 -16.16 24.90 18.07
N ASP A 389 -16.75 23.90 18.73
CA ASP A 389 -16.11 22.58 18.85
C ASP A 389 -16.39 21.65 17.67
N ASN A 390 -17.44 21.89 16.88
CA ASN A 390 -17.80 21.04 15.75
C ASN A 390 -17.64 21.72 14.37
N VAL A 391 -17.48 23.04 14.29
CA VAL A 391 -17.39 23.74 13.00
C VAL A 391 -16.25 23.28 12.10
N LEU A 392 -15.13 22.85 12.68
CA LEU A 392 -13.99 22.31 11.91
C LEU A 392 -14.25 20.92 11.32
N ASN A 393 -15.34 20.23 11.65
CA ASN A 393 -15.68 18.95 11.05
C ASN A 393 -16.07 19.07 9.57
N ILE A 394 -16.31 20.28 9.07
CA ILE A 394 -16.58 20.55 7.65
C ILE A 394 -15.26 20.61 6.81
N VAL A 395 -14.12 20.75 7.46
CA VAL A 395 -12.81 20.89 6.81
C VAL A 395 -12.03 19.59 6.96
N ASP A 396 -11.60 19.04 5.85
CA ASP A 396 -10.66 17.92 5.83
C ASP A 396 -9.23 18.46 5.62
N PHE A 397 -8.53 18.66 6.73
CA PHE A 397 -7.18 19.20 6.72
C PHE A 397 -6.18 18.14 6.27
N ASP A 398 -5.42 18.44 5.24
CA ASP A 398 -4.41 17.52 4.68
C ASP A 398 -3.01 18.11 4.64
N ARG A 399 -2.86 19.46 4.74
CA ARG A 399 -1.57 20.11 4.47
C ARG A 399 -1.21 21.21 5.46
N ILE A 400 0.10 21.25 5.78
CA ILE A 400 0.75 22.37 6.47
C ILE A 400 1.79 22.93 5.51
N TYR A 401 1.60 24.17 5.09
CA TYR A 401 2.37 24.80 4.02
C TYR A 401 3.14 26.04 4.50
N PHE A 402 4.37 26.20 4.08
CA PHE A 402 5.21 27.36 4.37
C PHE A 402 5.70 28.01 3.09
N THR A 403 5.27 29.24 2.83
CA THR A 403 5.75 30.02 1.70
C THR A 403 7.21 30.44 1.91
N TYR A 404 7.91 30.78 0.82
CA TYR A 404 9.32 31.18 0.89
C TYR A 404 9.57 32.43 1.76
N ASP A 405 8.60 33.33 1.88
CA ASP A 405 8.64 34.54 2.72
C ASP A 405 8.28 34.28 4.19
N GLY A 406 7.96 33.04 4.55
CA GLY A 406 7.73 32.59 5.92
C GLY A 406 6.29 32.71 6.43
N ARG A 407 5.32 32.86 5.53
CA ARG A 407 3.92 32.64 5.90
C ARG A 407 3.68 31.16 6.10
N GLY A 408 2.92 30.79 7.11
CA GLY A 408 2.53 29.41 7.37
C GLY A 408 1.03 29.24 7.27
N CYS A 409 0.57 28.16 6.68
CA CYS A 409 -0.83 27.91 6.41
C CYS A 409 -1.22 26.47 6.73
N PHE A 410 -2.43 26.30 7.28
CA PHE A 410 -3.13 25.03 7.22
C PHE A 410 -4.06 25.06 6.03
N LEU A 411 -4.01 24.04 5.18
CA LEU A 411 -4.88 23.90 4.04
C LEU A 411 -5.72 22.64 4.20
N GLY A 412 -6.94 22.67 3.67
CA GLY A 412 -7.83 21.52 3.70
C GLY A 412 -8.97 21.66 2.69
N GLU A 413 -9.49 20.52 2.29
CA GLU A 413 -10.71 20.48 1.49
C GLU A 413 -11.91 20.92 2.31
N CYS A 414 -12.74 21.76 1.75
CA CYS A 414 -13.93 22.29 2.41
C CYS A 414 -15.02 22.54 1.37
N PRO A 415 -16.25 21.99 1.56
CA PRO A 415 -17.35 22.17 0.60
C PRO A 415 -17.78 23.62 0.41
N ILE A 416 -17.46 24.49 1.38
CA ILE A 416 -17.81 25.92 1.35
C ILE A 416 -16.67 26.81 0.84
N GLY A 417 -15.51 26.24 0.53
CA GLY A 417 -14.39 26.95 -0.05
C GLY A 417 -14.52 27.13 -1.55
N GLU A 418 -13.93 28.18 -2.08
CA GLU A 418 -13.79 28.32 -3.53
C GLU A 418 -12.84 27.25 -4.07
N GLU A 419 -12.91 26.94 -5.34
CA GLU A 419 -12.27 25.92 -6.19
C GLU A 419 -11.18 24.95 -5.61
N GLY A 420 -10.71 25.12 -4.40
CA GLY A 420 -9.62 24.31 -3.83
C GLY A 420 -9.71 24.05 -2.33
N GLY A 421 -10.81 24.47 -1.69
CA GLY A 421 -10.96 24.29 -0.25
C GLY A 421 -10.78 25.56 0.57
N ILE A 422 -10.18 25.46 1.75
CA ILE A 422 -10.00 26.59 2.67
C ILE A 422 -8.58 26.58 3.23
N GLY A 423 -8.00 27.76 3.38
CA GLY A 423 -6.70 27.97 4.01
C GLY A 423 -6.81 28.83 5.29
N PHE A 424 -5.96 28.54 6.26
CA PHE A 424 -5.80 29.33 7.48
C PHE A 424 -4.36 29.79 7.59
N GLU A 425 -4.09 31.03 7.19
CA GLU A 425 -2.76 31.63 7.34
C GLU A 425 -2.52 32.00 8.80
N PHE A 426 -1.32 31.71 9.28
CA PHE A 426 -0.89 32.07 10.62
C PHE A 426 0.42 32.87 10.60
N THR A 427 0.29 34.16 10.61
CA THR A 427 1.43 35.07 10.66
C THR A 427 1.37 35.82 11.99
N ASP A 428 2.48 35.88 12.73
CA ASP A 428 2.66 36.63 13.99
C ASP A 428 1.59 36.42 15.10
N GLY A 429 0.74 35.38 14.98
CA GLY A 429 -0.21 34.95 16.01
C GLY A 429 -1.67 35.33 15.73
N GLU A 430 -1.92 35.99 14.64
CA GLU A 430 -3.26 36.19 14.07
C GLU A 430 -3.53 35.05 13.06
N ILE A 431 -4.81 34.68 12.94
CA ILE A 431 -5.24 33.65 11.97
C ILE A 431 -6.21 34.34 11.02
N GLU A 432 -5.95 34.19 9.73
CA GLU A 432 -6.80 34.73 8.68
C GLU A 432 -7.22 33.55 7.76
N ILE A 433 -8.48 33.57 7.33
CA ILE A 433 -8.96 32.66 6.28
C ILE A 433 -8.52 33.21 4.94
N ILE A 434 -8.00 32.36 4.12
CA ILE A 434 -7.46 32.66 2.80
C ILE A 434 -7.94 31.64 1.79
N ASP A 435 -7.99 32.04 0.51
CA ASP A 435 -8.12 31.10 -0.58
C ASP A 435 -6.78 30.35 -0.76
N PRO A 436 -6.77 28.99 -0.78
CA PRO A 436 -5.55 28.22 -1.05
C PRO A 436 -4.82 28.61 -2.34
N ILE A 437 -5.54 29.07 -3.39
CA ILE A 437 -4.97 29.52 -4.66
C ILE A 437 -4.06 30.74 -4.49
N GLU A 438 -4.28 31.57 -3.48
CA GLU A 438 -3.45 32.74 -3.22
C GLU A 438 -2.06 32.37 -2.66
N ILE A 439 -1.86 31.13 -2.27
CA ILE A 439 -0.64 30.65 -1.60
C ILE A 439 0.07 29.57 -2.40
N LEU A 440 -0.67 28.67 -3.05
CA LEU A 440 -0.12 27.59 -3.86
C LEU A 440 0.30 28.09 -5.25
#